data_69caec6457938850272f1b69a733761e
#
_entry.id   69caec6457938850272f1b69a733761e
#
_cell.length_a   1.000
_cell.length_b   1.000
_cell.length_c   1.000
_cell.angle_alpha   90.00
_cell.angle_beta   90.00
_cell.angle_gamma   90.00
#
_symmetry.space_group_name_H-M   'P 1'
#
loop_
_entity.id
_entity.type
_entity.pdbx_description
1 polymer ?
#
loop_
_entity_poly.entity_id
_entity_poly.type
_entity_poly.pdbx_seq_one_letter_code
_entity_poly.pdbx_strand_id
1 'polypeptide(L)'
;MGREENVAIMQRAYDAFNKADLDTLVEIFDDSIVWHLPGKSKYADDYRGRDATLAYFGQLGQETNGTFRAELQYFAADDEGRVVGYQRSTGERNGKHLDVGNCIVFTLEDGRVVDGC
;
A
#
# COMPACT_ATOMS: atom_id res chain seq x y z
N MET A 1 -12.20 15.06 -4.86
CA MET A 1 -12.92 13.83 -5.24
C MET A 1 -13.67 13.28 -4.06
N GLY A 2 -14.76 12.63 -4.31
CA GLY A 2 -15.61 12.11 -3.26
C GLY A 2 -15.08 10.85 -2.60
N ARG A 3 -15.69 10.51 -1.49
CA ARG A 3 -15.34 9.34 -0.66
C ARG A 3 -15.39 8.04 -1.45
N GLU A 4 -16.45 7.83 -2.23
CA GLU A 4 -16.65 6.62 -3.02
C GLU A 4 -15.60 6.48 -4.13
N GLU A 5 -15.25 7.60 -4.76
CA GLU A 5 -14.23 7.63 -5.80
C GLU A 5 -12.86 7.28 -5.22
N ASN A 6 -12.54 7.82 -4.05
CA ASN A 6 -11.26 7.52 -3.38
C ASN A 6 -11.17 6.04 -2.98
N VAL A 7 -12.27 5.46 -2.49
CA VAL A 7 -12.32 4.02 -2.18
C VAL A 7 -12.08 3.19 -3.45
N ALA A 8 -12.72 3.56 -4.56
CA ALA A 8 -12.54 2.84 -5.83
C ALA A 8 -11.09 2.91 -6.32
N ILE A 9 -10.43 4.07 -6.15
CA ILE A 9 -9.01 4.23 -6.49
C ILE A 9 -8.15 3.30 -5.63
N MET A 10 -8.42 3.22 -4.34
CA MET A 10 -7.65 2.35 -3.45
C MET A 10 -7.90 0.87 -3.71
N GLN A 11 -9.12 0.47 -4.09
CA GLN A 11 -9.39 -0.89 -4.54
C GLN A 11 -8.52 -1.25 -5.74
N ARG A 12 -8.45 -0.36 -6.71
CA ARG A 12 -7.61 -0.54 -7.90
C ARG A 12 -6.12 -0.63 -7.52
N ALA A 13 -5.68 0.15 -6.52
CA ALA A 13 -4.31 0.10 -6.05
C ALA A 13 -3.97 -1.25 -5.40
N TYR A 14 -4.86 -1.80 -4.56
CA TYR A 14 -4.65 -3.11 -3.95
C TYR A 14 -4.60 -4.22 -5.00
N ASP A 15 -5.49 -4.18 -5.99
CA ASP A 15 -5.47 -5.16 -7.07
C ASP A 15 -4.16 -5.08 -7.87
N ALA A 16 -3.71 -3.87 -8.19
CA ALA A 16 -2.46 -3.66 -8.91
C ALA A 16 -1.26 -4.17 -8.10
N PHE A 17 -1.23 -3.87 -6.81
CA PHE A 17 -0.16 -4.35 -5.92
C PHE A 17 -0.08 -5.88 -5.93
N ASN A 18 -1.22 -6.54 -5.76
CA ASN A 18 -1.26 -8.00 -5.69
C ASN A 18 -0.93 -8.68 -7.03
N LYS A 19 -1.08 -7.96 -8.14
CA LYS A 19 -0.74 -8.45 -9.48
C LYS A 19 0.63 -7.99 -9.96
N ALA A 20 1.35 -7.23 -9.14
CA ALA A 20 2.61 -6.59 -9.51
C ALA A 20 2.47 -5.69 -10.75
N ASP A 21 1.34 -5.01 -10.87
CA ASP A 21 1.06 -4.08 -11.96
C ASP A 21 1.64 -2.70 -11.62
N LEU A 22 2.91 -2.50 -11.93
CA LEU A 22 3.63 -1.27 -11.58
C LEU A 22 3.09 -0.06 -12.35
N ASP A 23 2.66 -0.23 -13.59
CA ASP A 23 2.15 0.89 -14.39
C ASP A 23 0.91 1.52 -13.73
N THR A 24 0.02 0.70 -13.22
CA THR A 24 -1.17 1.19 -12.50
C THR A 24 -0.78 1.88 -11.19
N LEU A 25 0.18 1.32 -10.45
CA LEU A 25 0.66 1.95 -9.21
C LEU A 25 1.32 3.31 -9.49
N VAL A 26 2.06 3.43 -10.58
CA VAL A 26 2.66 4.71 -10.98
C VAL A 26 1.58 5.76 -11.26
N GLU A 27 0.46 5.37 -11.86
CA GLU A 27 -0.65 6.30 -12.09
C GLU A 27 -1.31 6.76 -10.79
N ILE A 28 -1.48 5.87 -9.83
CA ILE A 28 -2.22 6.14 -8.60
C ILE A 28 -1.37 6.86 -7.57
N PHE A 29 -0.09 6.50 -7.45
CA PHE A 29 0.81 7.11 -6.47
C PHE A 29 1.39 8.39 -7.02
N ASP A 30 1.26 9.48 -6.26
CA ASP A 30 1.85 10.75 -6.64
C ASP A 30 3.38 10.69 -6.54
N ASP A 31 4.09 11.49 -7.36
CA ASP A 31 5.54 11.58 -7.31
C ASP A 31 6.07 11.92 -5.92
N SER A 32 5.32 12.74 -5.20
CA SER A 32 5.68 13.26 -3.89
C SER A 32 5.20 12.40 -2.73
N ILE A 33 4.65 11.21 -2.99
CA ILE A 33 4.13 10.34 -1.94
C ILE A 33 5.17 10.11 -0.86
N VAL A 34 4.72 10.07 0.40
CA VAL A 34 5.53 9.59 1.52
C VAL A 34 4.85 8.37 2.11
N TRP A 35 5.58 7.29 2.20
CA TRP A 35 5.10 6.06 2.79
C TRP A 35 5.81 5.86 4.12
N HIS A 36 5.03 5.84 5.20
CA HIS A 36 5.57 5.71 6.55
C HIS A 36 5.42 4.28 7.04
N LEU A 37 6.53 3.64 7.32
CA LEU A 37 6.52 2.30 7.90
C LEU A 37 7.10 2.39 9.31
N PRO A 38 6.25 2.36 10.35
CA PRO A 38 6.73 2.46 11.72
C PRO A 38 7.28 1.14 12.24
N GLY A 39 7.87 1.17 13.42
CA GLY A 39 8.31 -0.02 14.12
C GLY A 39 9.82 -0.12 14.20
N LYS A 40 10.29 -1.34 14.49
CA LYS A 40 11.70 -1.62 14.75
C LYS A 40 12.31 -2.61 13.75
N SER A 41 11.61 -2.94 12.67
CA SER A 41 12.15 -3.82 11.64
C SER A 41 13.20 -3.09 10.83
N LYS A 42 13.99 -3.85 10.05
CA LYS A 42 14.96 -3.25 9.14
C LYS A 42 14.34 -2.39 8.03
N TYR A 43 13.02 -2.52 7.84
CA TYR A 43 12.29 -1.75 6.85
C TYR A 43 11.67 -0.48 7.42
N ALA A 44 11.67 -0.30 8.74
CA ALA A 44 11.05 0.87 9.37
C ALA A 44 11.74 2.15 8.91
N ASP A 45 11.02 2.99 8.18
CA ASP A 45 11.54 4.21 7.59
C ASP A 45 10.38 5.03 7.00
N ASP A 46 10.68 6.26 6.63
CA ASP A 46 9.82 7.06 5.78
C ASP A 46 10.36 6.96 4.35
N TYR A 47 9.63 6.29 3.48
CA TYR A 47 9.99 6.19 2.08
C TYR A 47 9.46 7.41 1.35
N ARG A 48 10.36 8.31 0.96
CA ARG A 48 10.00 9.58 0.35
C ARG A 48 10.09 9.49 -1.15
N GLY A 49 8.95 9.76 -1.80
CA GLY A 49 8.84 9.70 -3.24
C GLY A 49 8.33 8.36 -3.75
N ARG A 50 7.76 8.39 -4.94
CA ARG A 50 7.16 7.20 -5.56
C ARG A 50 8.18 6.11 -5.81
N ASP A 51 9.36 6.47 -6.31
CA ASP A 51 10.39 5.48 -6.65
C ASP A 51 10.84 4.71 -5.41
N ALA A 52 11.09 5.41 -4.30
CA ALA A 52 11.48 4.77 -3.05
C ALA A 52 10.37 3.86 -2.51
N THR A 53 9.13 4.29 -2.60
CA THR A 53 7.97 3.51 -2.14
C THR A 53 7.81 2.24 -2.96
N LEU A 54 7.90 2.33 -4.28
CA LEU A 54 7.78 1.16 -5.15
C LEU A 54 8.97 0.22 -5.01
N ALA A 55 10.16 0.75 -4.75
CA ALA A 55 11.35 -0.08 -4.48
C ALA A 55 11.16 -0.91 -3.19
N TYR A 56 10.58 -0.32 -2.16
CA TYR A 56 10.23 -1.05 -0.93
C TYR A 56 9.25 -2.18 -1.22
N PHE A 57 8.21 -1.92 -2.01
CA PHE A 57 7.24 -2.96 -2.38
C PHE A 57 7.90 -4.09 -3.17
N GLY A 58 8.81 -3.75 -4.08
CA GLY A 58 9.58 -4.74 -4.83
C GLY A 58 10.44 -5.62 -3.93
N GLN A 59 11.02 -5.03 -2.89
CA GLN A 59 11.83 -5.76 -1.91
C GLN A 59 10.98 -6.76 -1.12
N LEU A 60 9.77 -6.38 -0.72
CA LEU A 60 8.82 -7.31 -0.09
C LEU A 60 8.54 -8.51 -1.00
N GLY A 61 8.34 -8.26 -2.29
CA GLY A 61 8.10 -9.31 -3.26
C GLY A 61 9.28 -10.26 -3.39
N GLN A 62 10.50 -9.72 -3.46
CA GLN A 62 11.72 -10.53 -3.57
C GLN A 62 11.94 -11.41 -2.34
N GLU A 63 11.79 -10.84 -1.15
CA GLU A 63 12.06 -11.58 0.09
C GLU A 63 11.04 -12.65 0.40
N THR A 64 9.86 -12.55 -0.17
CA THR A 64 8.80 -13.55 -0.02
C THR A 64 8.66 -14.44 -1.25
N ASN A 65 9.60 -14.37 -2.19
CA ASN A 65 9.57 -15.13 -3.45
C ASN A 65 8.24 -14.94 -4.21
N GLY A 66 7.71 -13.72 -4.19
CA GLY A 66 6.48 -13.38 -4.89
C GLY A 66 5.20 -13.84 -4.20
N THR A 67 5.28 -14.33 -2.96
CA THR A 67 4.09 -14.82 -2.23
C THR A 67 3.38 -13.73 -1.43
N PHE A 68 4.00 -12.56 -1.26
CA PHE A 68 3.39 -11.50 -0.45
C PHE A 68 2.08 -11.03 -1.10
N ARG A 69 1.03 -10.94 -0.27
CA ARG A 69 -0.26 -10.41 -0.68
C ARG A 69 -0.78 -9.46 0.40
N ALA A 70 -1.43 -8.39 -0.04
CA ALA A 70 -2.18 -7.50 0.80
C ALA A 70 -3.67 -7.79 0.55
N GLU A 71 -4.25 -8.65 1.35
CA GLU A 71 -5.65 -9.05 1.20
C GLU A 71 -6.55 -8.04 1.89
N LEU A 72 -7.16 -7.19 1.09
CA LEU A 72 -8.05 -6.16 1.61
C LEU A 72 -9.30 -6.78 2.21
N GLN A 73 -9.66 -6.38 3.43
CA GLN A 73 -10.87 -6.85 4.12
C GLN A 73 -11.99 -5.83 4.00
N TYR A 74 -11.71 -4.57 4.30
CA TYR A 74 -12.68 -3.49 4.15
C TYR A 74 -11.99 -2.14 4.13
N PHE A 75 -12.73 -1.14 3.65
CA PHE A 75 -12.33 0.27 3.69
C PHE A 75 -13.28 1.08 4.57
N ALA A 76 -12.74 2.15 5.14
CA ALA A 76 -13.53 3.25 5.68
C ALA A 76 -12.92 4.55 5.14
N ALA A 77 -13.74 5.54 4.82
CA ALA A 77 -13.27 6.77 4.21
C ALA A 77 -13.98 7.98 4.77
N ASP A 78 -13.30 9.12 4.80
CA ASP A 78 -13.90 10.41 5.16
C ASP A 78 -14.08 11.27 3.90
N ASP A 79 -14.57 12.50 4.08
CA ASP A 79 -14.80 13.44 2.98
C ASP A 79 -13.59 14.36 2.71
N GLU A 80 -12.47 14.10 3.38
CA GLU A 80 -11.27 14.94 3.30
C GLU A 80 -10.10 14.23 2.60
N GLY A 81 -10.38 13.18 1.85
CA GLY A 81 -9.38 12.48 1.07
C GLY A 81 -8.67 11.33 1.81
N ARG A 82 -9.12 10.99 3.02
CA ARG A 82 -8.50 9.88 3.76
C ARG A 82 -9.30 8.61 3.58
N VAL A 83 -8.57 7.52 3.31
CA VAL A 83 -9.12 6.16 3.21
C VAL A 83 -8.33 5.25 4.13
N VAL A 84 -9.03 4.54 5.02
CA VAL A 84 -8.41 3.54 5.88
C VAL A 84 -8.70 2.17 5.30
N GLY A 85 -7.65 1.40 5.04
CA GLY A 85 -7.78 0.01 4.60
C GLY A 85 -7.38 -0.94 5.71
N TYR A 86 -8.26 -1.89 6.07
CA TYR A 86 -7.88 -3.00 6.91
C TYR A 86 -7.54 -4.18 6.00
N GLN A 87 -6.33 -4.70 6.15
CA GLN A 87 -5.83 -5.77 5.29
C GLN A 87 -5.22 -6.90 6.12
N ARG A 88 -5.20 -8.09 5.53
CA ARG A 88 -4.34 -9.15 6.01
C ARG A 88 -3.13 -9.22 5.10
N SER A 89 -1.96 -9.08 5.68
CA SER A 89 -0.70 -9.24 4.96
C SER A 89 -0.25 -10.68 5.10
N THR A 90 -0.12 -11.39 3.99
CA THR A 90 0.27 -12.78 3.96
C THR A 90 1.50 -12.99 3.09
N GLY A 91 2.26 -14.03 3.39
CA GLY A 91 3.45 -14.36 2.60
C GLY A 91 4.25 -15.47 3.24
N GLU A 92 5.27 -15.92 2.51
CA GLU A 92 6.17 -16.96 2.99
C GLU A 92 7.62 -16.55 2.76
N ARG A 93 8.46 -16.83 3.75
CA ARG A 93 9.89 -16.61 3.66
C ARG A 93 10.62 -17.70 4.43
N ASN A 94 11.47 -18.46 3.74
CA ASN A 94 12.29 -19.50 4.38
C ASN A 94 11.47 -20.49 5.21
N GLY A 95 10.28 -20.89 4.70
CA GLY A 95 9.40 -21.81 5.40
C GLY A 95 8.56 -21.20 6.51
N LYS A 96 8.69 -19.88 6.74
CA LYS A 96 7.89 -19.16 7.71
C LYS A 96 6.72 -18.48 7.03
N HIS A 97 5.57 -18.52 7.69
CA HIS A 97 4.36 -17.86 7.21
C HIS A 97 4.15 -16.52 7.90
N LEU A 98 3.85 -15.50 7.10
CA LEU A 98 3.34 -14.23 7.59
C LEU A 98 1.83 -14.23 7.42
N ASP A 99 1.10 -13.89 8.46
CA ASP A 99 -0.35 -13.70 8.40
C ASP A 99 -0.74 -12.75 9.51
N VAL A 100 -0.76 -11.45 9.21
CA VAL A 100 -1.07 -10.40 10.18
C VAL A 100 -2.11 -9.46 9.63
N GLY A 101 -2.98 -8.95 10.52
CA GLY A 101 -3.92 -7.89 10.17
C GLY A 101 -3.31 -6.55 10.50
N ASN A 102 -3.48 -5.58 9.59
CA ASN A 102 -3.02 -4.22 9.83
C ASN A 102 -3.90 -3.21 9.11
N CYS A 103 -3.92 -2.00 9.65
CA CYS A 103 -4.62 -0.87 9.07
C CYS A 103 -3.62 0.10 8.48
N ILE A 104 -3.94 0.63 7.31
CA ILE A 104 -3.15 1.68 6.67
C ILE A 104 -4.08 2.85 6.38
N VAL A 105 -3.62 4.05 6.72
CA VAL A 105 -4.33 5.28 6.40
C VAL A 105 -3.71 5.89 5.15
N PHE A 106 -4.49 6.02 4.09
CA PHE A 106 -4.06 6.65 2.84
C PHE A 106 -4.66 8.05 2.77
N THR A 107 -3.85 9.00 2.33
CA THR A 107 -4.34 10.35 2.03
C THR A 107 -4.25 10.56 0.51
N LEU A 108 -5.36 10.96 -0.09
CA LEU A 108 -5.43 11.22 -1.52
C LEU A 108 -5.70 12.69 -1.78
N GLU A 109 -5.07 13.22 -2.83
CA GLU A 109 -5.32 14.56 -3.36
C GLU A 109 -5.51 14.43 -4.87
N ASP A 110 -6.63 14.95 -5.37
CA ASP A 110 -6.99 14.90 -6.79
C ASP A 110 -6.89 13.49 -7.38
N GLY A 111 -7.31 12.49 -6.62
CA GLY A 111 -7.34 11.11 -7.06
C GLY A 111 -5.99 10.40 -7.04
N ARG A 112 -4.97 10.98 -6.41
CA ARG A 112 -3.64 10.36 -6.27
C ARG A 112 -3.25 10.25 -4.81
N VAL A 113 -2.58 9.15 -4.47
CA VAL A 113 -2.14 8.89 -3.11
C VAL A 113 -0.89 9.71 -2.83
N VAL A 114 -0.96 10.57 -1.81
CA VAL A 114 0.16 11.43 -1.42
C VAL A 114 0.80 11.02 -0.10
N ASP A 115 0.14 10.16 0.68
CA ASP A 115 0.64 9.70 1.97
C ASP A 115 0.04 8.35 2.31
N GLY A 116 0.83 7.49 2.93
CA GLY A 116 0.39 6.19 3.45
C GLY A 116 1.09 5.85 4.75
N CYS A 117 0.32 5.47 5.75
CA CYS A 117 0.91 5.09 7.04
C CYS A 117 0.10 4.06 7.82
#